data_66f4e9b34b3c47c51736926075d7d3d0
#
_entry.id   66f4e9b34b3c47c51736926075d7d3d0
#
_cell.length_a   1.000
_cell.length_b   1.000
_cell.length_c   1.000
_cell.angle_alpha   90.00
_cell.angle_beta   90.00
_cell.angle_gamma   90.00
#
_symmetry.space_group_name_H-M   'P 1'
#
loop_
_entity.id
_entity.type
_entity.pdbx_description
1 polymer ?
#
loop_
_entity_poly.entity_id
_entity_poly.type
_entity_poly.pdbx_seq_one_letter_code
_entity_poly.pdbx_strand_id
1 'polypeptide(L)'
;PPIHDFTITSTDGTDVTADVLQMENVFLLVAYDINKSDKSVQGQVNDFVSLCQKAGVEFIGLTSSAPKEVESFRHEHNSGFEYYFTDGTTLKTMIRSNPGLMLLKKGKVEGMWHYNDFPTFDEVKSHYLK
;
A
#
# COMPACT_ATOMS: atom_id res chain seq x y z
N PRO A 1 14.17 6.69 -6.81
CA PRO A 1 14.43 7.91 -6.03
C PRO A 1 13.77 7.84 -4.65
N PRO A 2 14.33 8.55 -3.67
CA PRO A 2 13.75 8.59 -2.35
C PRO A 2 12.42 9.35 -2.34
N ILE A 3 11.57 8.98 -1.41
CA ILE A 3 10.30 9.66 -1.19
C ILE A 3 10.49 10.71 -0.11
N HIS A 4 10.00 11.92 -0.35
CA HIS A 4 10.01 12.97 0.64
C HIS A 4 8.75 13.83 0.60
N ASP A 5 8.64 14.70 1.58
CA ASP A 5 7.61 15.72 1.67
C ASP A 5 6.21 15.13 1.77
N PHE A 6 6.09 13.98 2.44
CA PHE A 6 4.77 13.45 2.74
C PHE A 6 4.73 12.87 4.15
N THR A 7 3.54 12.82 4.69
CA THR A 7 3.30 12.35 6.06
C THR A 7 2.36 11.16 6.02
N ILE A 8 2.71 10.11 6.74
CA ILE A 8 1.87 8.93 6.92
C ILE A 8 1.39 8.91 8.37
N THR A 9 0.07 8.89 8.56
CA THR A 9 -0.52 8.85 9.90
C THR A 9 -1.36 7.60 10.08
N SER A 10 -1.36 7.08 11.30
CA SER A 10 -2.26 5.97 11.66
C SER A 10 -3.67 6.51 11.94
N THR A 11 -4.61 5.59 12.18
CA THR A 11 -6.01 5.95 12.45
C THR A 11 -6.16 6.87 13.66
N ASP A 12 -5.26 6.74 14.66
CA ASP A 12 -5.29 7.58 15.86
C ASP A 12 -4.52 8.90 15.71
N GLY A 13 -4.03 9.19 14.49
CA GLY A 13 -3.33 10.44 14.23
C GLY A 13 -1.83 10.43 14.50
N THR A 14 -1.28 9.29 14.88
CA THR A 14 0.16 9.17 15.12
C THR A 14 0.93 9.23 13.81
N ASP A 15 1.98 10.05 13.76
CA ASP A 15 2.88 10.13 12.60
C ASP A 15 3.80 8.91 12.59
N VAL A 16 3.67 8.07 11.58
CA VAL A 16 4.47 6.85 11.44
C VAL A 16 5.38 6.89 10.21
N THR A 17 5.56 8.08 9.64
CA THR A 17 6.34 8.24 8.40
C THR A 17 7.74 7.65 8.52
N ALA A 18 8.47 8.01 9.57
CA ALA A 18 9.83 7.53 9.75
C ALA A 18 9.88 6.01 9.89
N ASP A 19 8.93 5.44 10.63
CA ASP A 19 8.87 4.00 10.83
C ASP A 19 8.70 3.27 9.51
N VAL A 20 7.80 3.77 8.65
CA VAL A 20 7.54 3.14 7.34
C VAL A 20 8.76 3.29 6.43
N LEU A 21 9.36 4.47 6.39
CA LEU A 21 10.50 4.74 5.50
C LEU A 21 11.77 4.01 5.94
N GLN A 22 11.84 3.52 7.17
CA GLN A 22 12.99 2.77 7.65
C GLN A 22 12.86 1.26 7.42
N MET A 23 11.68 0.80 7.02
CA MET A 23 11.46 -0.64 6.79
C MET A 23 12.35 -1.15 5.67
N GLU A 24 12.88 -2.37 5.85
CA GLU A 24 13.72 -3.02 4.84
C GLU A 24 12.95 -3.20 3.54
N ASN A 25 11.75 -3.74 3.63
CA ASN A 25 10.84 -3.92 2.50
C ASN A 25 9.43 -3.65 2.98
N VAL A 26 8.71 -2.76 2.31
CA VAL A 26 7.29 -2.54 2.58
C VAL A 26 6.55 -2.32 1.28
N PHE A 27 5.44 -3.03 1.12
CA PHE A 27 4.52 -2.80 0.01
C PHE A 27 3.48 -1.79 0.45
N LEU A 28 3.22 -0.80 -0.41
CA LEU A 28 2.19 0.20 -0.20
C LEU A 28 1.11 -0.01 -1.26
N LEU A 29 -0.10 -0.34 -0.82
CA LEU A 29 -1.25 -0.34 -1.71
C LEU A 29 -1.88 1.04 -1.63
N VAL A 30 -1.68 1.84 -2.66
CA VAL A 30 -2.09 3.24 -2.68
C VAL A 30 -3.46 3.36 -3.32
N ALA A 31 -4.46 3.73 -2.53
CA ALA A 31 -5.82 3.97 -2.99
C ALA A 31 -6.24 5.35 -2.52
N TYR A 32 -5.92 6.40 -3.30
CA TYR A 32 -6.16 7.77 -2.84
C TYR A 32 -7.63 7.99 -2.48
N ASP A 33 -8.55 7.36 -3.19
CA ASP A 33 -9.98 7.38 -2.89
C ASP A 33 -10.46 5.93 -2.92
N ILE A 34 -10.74 5.38 -1.74
CA ILE A 34 -11.05 3.96 -1.62
C ILE A 34 -12.35 3.58 -2.33
N ASN A 35 -13.32 4.50 -2.37
CA ASN A 35 -14.61 4.24 -3.01
C ASN A 35 -14.52 4.25 -4.53
N LYS A 36 -13.52 4.92 -5.08
CA LYS A 36 -13.27 4.98 -6.52
C LYS A 36 -12.23 3.97 -6.97
N SER A 37 -11.62 3.22 -6.05
CA SER A 37 -10.61 2.23 -6.41
C SER A 37 -11.24 1.08 -7.17
N ASP A 38 -10.45 0.45 -8.06
CA ASP A 38 -10.90 -0.75 -8.77
C ASP A 38 -11.00 -1.89 -7.76
N LYS A 39 -12.19 -2.46 -7.63
CA LYS A 39 -12.48 -3.47 -6.61
C LYS A 39 -12.23 -4.89 -7.11
N SER A 40 -12.04 -5.05 -8.43
CA SER A 40 -11.85 -6.38 -9.02
C SER A 40 -10.53 -7.04 -8.59
N VAL A 41 -9.57 -6.23 -8.12
CA VAL A 41 -8.25 -6.74 -7.72
C VAL A 41 -8.17 -7.14 -6.24
N GLN A 42 -9.23 -6.95 -5.46
CA GLN A 42 -9.13 -7.17 -4.01
C GLN A 42 -8.84 -8.62 -3.63
N GLY A 43 -9.37 -9.58 -4.35
CA GLY A 43 -9.05 -10.99 -4.12
C GLY A 43 -7.57 -11.28 -4.37
N GLN A 44 -7.03 -10.77 -5.46
CA GLN A 44 -5.62 -10.89 -5.79
C GLN A 44 -4.74 -10.23 -4.73
N VAL A 45 -5.15 -9.05 -4.26
CA VAL A 45 -4.44 -8.33 -3.19
C VAL A 45 -4.41 -9.17 -1.92
N ASN A 46 -5.54 -9.75 -1.54
CA ASN A 46 -5.61 -10.55 -0.31
C ASN A 46 -4.69 -11.77 -0.38
N ASP A 47 -4.60 -12.42 -1.52
CA ASP A 47 -3.67 -13.54 -1.72
C ASP A 47 -2.22 -13.07 -1.58
N PHE A 48 -1.89 -11.96 -2.19
CA PHE A 48 -0.56 -11.36 -2.13
C PHE A 48 -0.18 -11.01 -0.69
N VAL A 49 -1.10 -10.39 0.05
CA VAL A 49 -0.89 -10.02 1.45
C VAL A 49 -0.61 -11.25 2.31
N SER A 50 -1.37 -12.32 2.09
CA SER A 50 -1.17 -13.56 2.84
C SER A 50 0.25 -14.11 2.65
N LEU A 51 0.76 -14.06 1.42
CA LEU A 51 2.12 -14.51 1.12
C LEU A 51 3.17 -13.58 1.71
N CYS A 52 2.93 -12.26 1.70
CA CYS A 52 3.79 -11.30 2.38
C CYS A 52 3.91 -11.62 3.87
N GLN A 53 2.78 -11.86 4.52
CA GLN A 53 2.74 -12.16 5.96
C GLN A 53 3.54 -13.43 6.28
N LYS A 54 3.41 -14.45 5.46
CA LYS A 54 4.18 -15.69 5.64
C LYS A 54 5.67 -15.48 5.48
N ALA A 55 6.06 -14.53 4.62
CA ALA A 55 7.47 -14.24 4.35
C ALA A 55 8.04 -13.16 5.27
N GLY A 56 7.22 -12.59 6.16
CA GLY A 56 7.68 -11.52 7.05
C GLY A 56 7.90 -10.19 6.35
N VAL A 57 7.21 -9.94 5.24
CA VAL A 57 7.30 -8.70 4.48
C VAL A 57 6.11 -7.81 4.85
N GLU A 58 6.39 -6.55 5.16
CA GLU A 58 5.34 -5.59 5.54
C GLU A 58 4.48 -5.20 4.35
N PHE A 59 3.18 -5.06 4.59
CA PHE A 59 2.21 -4.62 3.60
C PHE A 59 1.20 -3.69 4.27
N ILE A 60 1.10 -2.47 3.77
CA ILE A 60 0.13 -1.49 4.30
C ILE A 60 -0.62 -0.83 3.16
N GLY A 61 -1.82 -0.31 3.46
CA GLY A 61 -2.55 0.54 2.54
C GLY A 61 -2.29 2.00 2.84
N LEU A 62 -2.36 2.85 1.82
CA LEU A 62 -2.34 4.31 1.97
C LEU A 62 -3.56 4.89 1.27
N THR A 63 -4.31 5.75 1.97
CA THR A 63 -5.50 6.38 1.42
C THR A 63 -5.68 7.78 2.00
N SER A 64 -6.49 8.60 1.33
CA SER A 64 -6.95 9.87 1.88
C SER A 64 -8.43 9.81 2.27
N SER A 65 -9.06 8.66 2.13
CA SER A 65 -10.48 8.48 2.48
C SER A 65 -10.68 8.53 3.99
N ALA A 66 -11.91 8.81 4.43
CA ALA A 66 -12.25 8.89 5.85
C ALA A 66 -12.11 7.52 6.52
N PRO A 67 -11.68 7.46 7.80
CA PRO A 67 -11.53 6.19 8.49
C PRO A 67 -12.76 5.29 8.48
N LYS A 68 -13.95 5.85 8.55
CA LYS A 68 -15.20 5.10 8.49
C LYS A 68 -15.38 4.38 7.16
N GLU A 69 -15.05 5.06 6.07
CA GLU A 69 -15.13 4.47 4.72
C GLU A 69 -14.12 3.34 4.58
N VAL A 70 -12.93 3.53 5.13
CA VAL A 70 -11.87 2.51 5.11
C VAL A 70 -12.31 1.26 5.87
N GLU A 71 -12.91 1.43 7.06
CA GLU A 71 -13.37 0.28 7.85
C GLU A 71 -14.45 -0.52 7.12
N SER A 72 -15.41 0.19 6.50
CA SER A 72 -16.46 -0.47 5.71
C SER A 72 -15.86 -1.25 4.54
N PHE A 73 -14.89 -0.64 3.85
CA PHE A 73 -14.22 -1.26 2.72
C PHE A 73 -13.43 -2.51 3.15
N ARG A 74 -12.68 -2.41 4.24
CA ARG A 74 -11.92 -3.54 4.78
C ARG A 74 -12.82 -4.70 5.15
N HIS A 75 -13.95 -4.40 5.78
CA HIS A 75 -14.92 -5.40 6.18
C HIS A 75 -15.53 -6.08 4.95
N GLU A 76 -15.94 -5.28 3.97
CA GLU A 76 -16.55 -5.79 2.73
C GLU A 76 -15.61 -6.72 1.97
N HIS A 77 -14.32 -6.39 1.91
CA HIS A 77 -13.34 -7.12 1.10
C HIS A 77 -12.43 -8.04 1.90
N ASN A 78 -12.66 -8.20 3.20
CA ASN A 78 -11.83 -9.03 4.08
C ASN A 78 -10.35 -8.65 4.00
N SER A 79 -10.05 -7.36 3.98
CA SER A 79 -8.68 -6.87 3.87
C SER A 79 -7.91 -7.17 5.16
N GLY A 80 -6.89 -8.02 5.07
CA GLY A 80 -6.09 -8.45 6.21
C GLY A 80 -4.88 -7.57 6.52
N PHE A 81 -4.93 -6.30 6.14
CA PHE A 81 -3.86 -5.33 6.37
C PHE A 81 -4.44 -3.99 6.79
N GLU A 82 -3.62 -3.19 7.44
CA GLU A 82 -4.02 -1.86 7.93
C GLU A 82 -3.90 -0.81 6.82
N TYR A 83 -4.83 0.14 6.80
CA TYR A 83 -4.70 1.35 6.00
C TYR A 83 -4.19 2.48 6.88
N TYR A 84 -3.27 3.26 6.33
CA TYR A 84 -2.77 4.49 6.92
C TYR A 84 -3.16 5.66 6.02
N PHE A 85 -2.95 6.87 6.49
CA PHE A 85 -3.54 8.05 5.87
C PHE A 85 -2.47 9.02 5.40
N THR A 86 -2.64 9.50 4.18
CA THR A 86 -1.75 10.47 3.55
C THR A 86 -2.61 11.41 2.70
N ASP A 87 -2.16 12.64 2.55
CA ASP A 87 -2.86 13.64 1.73
C ASP A 87 -3.12 13.12 0.32
N GLY A 88 -4.37 13.31 -0.16
CA GLY A 88 -4.80 12.78 -1.45
C GLY A 88 -4.05 13.35 -2.65
N THR A 89 -3.70 14.63 -2.60
CA THR A 89 -2.91 15.25 -3.67
C THR A 89 -1.54 14.58 -3.76
N THR A 90 -0.92 14.34 -2.61
CA THR A 90 0.36 13.64 -2.54
C THR A 90 0.24 12.23 -3.13
N LEU A 91 -0.79 11.49 -2.74
CA LEU A 91 -0.98 10.12 -3.23
C LEU A 91 -1.16 10.08 -4.76
N LYS A 92 -1.90 11.05 -5.31
CA LYS A 92 -2.09 11.13 -6.76
C LYS A 92 -0.80 11.40 -7.51
N THR A 93 0.16 12.10 -6.89
CA THR A 93 1.46 12.35 -7.52
C THR A 93 2.39 11.15 -7.39
N MET A 94 2.19 10.30 -6.38
CA MET A 94 3.03 9.11 -6.16
C MET A 94 2.76 8.05 -7.22
N ILE A 95 1.49 7.79 -7.51
CA ILE A 95 1.11 6.76 -8.48
C ILE A 95 -0.25 7.10 -9.10
N ARG A 96 -0.39 6.88 -10.39
CA ARG A 96 -1.60 7.25 -11.15
C ARG A 96 -2.64 6.14 -11.22
N SER A 97 -2.50 5.12 -10.43
CA SER A 97 -3.41 3.97 -10.40
C SER A 97 -4.20 4.00 -9.11
N ASN A 98 -5.46 3.62 -9.15
CA ASN A 98 -6.30 3.54 -7.95
C ASN A 98 -7.04 2.21 -7.92
N PRO A 99 -6.49 1.20 -7.23
CA PRO A 99 -5.27 1.27 -6.44
C PRO A 99 -4.01 1.04 -7.27
N GLY A 100 -2.88 1.47 -6.75
CA GLY A 100 -1.57 1.15 -7.29
C GLY A 100 -0.74 0.46 -6.22
N LEU A 101 0.26 -0.29 -6.62
CA LEU A 101 1.15 -0.99 -5.69
C LEU A 101 2.56 -0.43 -5.84
N MET A 102 3.20 -0.14 -4.71
CA MET A 102 4.58 0.31 -4.65
C MET A 102 5.37 -0.56 -3.72
N LEU A 103 6.64 -0.79 -4.05
CA LEU A 103 7.58 -1.41 -3.13
C LEU A 103 8.64 -0.39 -2.74
N LEU A 104 8.79 -0.17 -1.44
CA LEU A 104 9.84 0.67 -0.89
C LEU A 104 10.87 -0.21 -0.19
N LYS A 105 12.15 0.10 -0.40
CA LYS A 105 13.25 -0.50 0.33
C LYS A 105 14.04 0.61 0.99
N LYS A 106 13.98 0.70 2.32
CA LYS A 106 14.63 1.77 3.08
C LYS A 106 14.28 3.15 2.52
N GLY A 107 13.00 3.37 2.22
CA GLY A 107 12.50 4.65 1.72
C GLY A 107 12.72 4.92 0.24
N LYS A 108 13.30 3.98 -0.50
CA LYS A 108 13.50 4.11 -1.95
C LYS A 108 12.45 3.34 -2.70
N VAL A 109 11.91 3.92 -3.77
CA VAL A 109 10.95 3.24 -4.65
C VAL A 109 11.71 2.24 -5.51
N GLU A 110 11.43 0.95 -5.30
CA GLU A 110 12.05 -0.13 -6.08
C GLU A 110 11.09 -0.70 -7.13
N GLY A 111 9.80 -0.54 -6.95
CA GLY A 111 8.82 -1.00 -7.92
C GLY A 111 7.51 -0.24 -7.80
N MET A 112 6.81 -0.13 -8.94
CA MET A 112 5.49 0.49 -9.03
C MET A 112 4.67 -0.27 -10.06
N TRP A 113 3.41 -0.56 -9.72
CA TRP A 113 2.52 -1.33 -10.61
C TRP A 113 1.12 -0.74 -10.63
N HIS A 114 0.58 -0.59 -11.83
CA HIS A 114 -0.83 -0.27 -12.04
C HIS A 114 -1.67 -1.48 -11.63
N TYR A 115 -2.94 -1.28 -11.22
CA TYR A 115 -3.77 -2.37 -10.74
C TYR A 115 -3.99 -3.48 -11.80
N ASN A 116 -3.90 -3.15 -13.09
CA ASN A 116 -3.99 -4.14 -14.16
C ASN A 116 -2.76 -5.04 -14.26
N ASP A 117 -1.65 -4.62 -13.66
CA ASP A 117 -0.35 -5.26 -13.84
C ASP A 117 0.27 -5.70 -12.52
N PHE A 118 -0.54 -5.94 -11.48
CA PHE A 118 -0.02 -6.37 -10.19
C PHE A 118 0.79 -7.65 -10.35
N PRO A 119 1.99 -7.70 -9.76
CA PRO A 119 2.85 -8.86 -9.88
C PRO A 119 2.36 -10.00 -9.00
N THR A 120 2.80 -11.22 -9.31
CA THR A 120 2.64 -12.32 -8.37
C THR A 120 3.70 -12.17 -7.28
N PHE A 121 3.46 -12.80 -6.12
CA PHE A 121 4.44 -12.77 -5.04
C PHE A 121 5.75 -13.43 -5.47
N ASP A 122 5.70 -14.52 -6.24
CA ASP A 122 6.89 -15.21 -6.75
C ASP A 122 7.76 -14.29 -7.61
N GLU A 123 7.14 -13.50 -8.49
CA GLU A 123 7.87 -12.52 -9.32
C GLU A 123 8.60 -11.50 -8.45
N VAL A 124 7.90 -10.96 -7.45
CA VAL A 124 8.47 -9.97 -6.55
C VAL A 124 9.61 -10.58 -5.73
N LYS A 125 9.40 -11.77 -5.20
CA LYS A 125 10.40 -12.46 -4.39
C LYS A 125 11.68 -12.67 -5.19
N SER A 126 11.57 -13.10 -6.44
CA SER A 126 12.72 -13.36 -7.31
C SER A 126 13.51 -12.09 -7.63
N HIS A 127 12.81 -10.98 -7.90
CA HIS A 127 13.44 -9.76 -8.39
C HIS A 127 13.83 -8.76 -7.31
N TYR A 128 13.11 -8.72 -6.20
CA TYR A 128 13.24 -7.62 -5.23
C TYR A 128 13.55 -8.05 -3.80
N LEU A 129 13.18 -9.26 -3.40
CA LEU A 129 13.28 -9.68 -1.99
C LEU A 129 14.46 -10.64 -1.73
N LYS A 130 15.54 -10.39 -2.40
CA LYS A 130 16.74 -11.23 -2.22
C LYS A 130 17.51 -10.87 -0.97
#